data_15bc47879e801b34875ad4055ef4cd1b
#
_entry.id   15bc47879e801b34875ad4055ef4cd1b
#
_cell.length_a   1.000
_cell.length_b   1.000
_cell.length_c   1.000
_cell.angle_alpha   90.00
_cell.angle_beta   90.00
_cell.angle_gamma   90.00
#
_symmetry.space_group_name_H-M   'P 1'
#
loop_
_entity.id
_entity.type
_entity.pdbx_description
1 polymer ?
#
loop_
_entity_poly.entity_id
_entity_poly.type
_entity_poly.pdbx_seq_one_letter_code
_entity_poly.pdbx_strand_id
1 'polypeptide(L)'
;MRGADTFTESLFTMRHLDDFVPADHPLRVIRVMVNKALANMDELFARMYAADIKGGRPSIAPEKLLRAMLIQVLYSVRSERQLMEQTQYNLLFRWFIGLAMDDAVWVPTVFSKNRERLIEHDAVIEFFNQIVQQAQEQELLSGEHFSVDGTLIQAWAGHKSFVRKDRQGDDDTDAGNFKDQKRSNDTHESTTDADARLYRKGKTASELRFMGH
;
A
#
# COMPACT_ATOMS: atom_id res chain seq x y z
N MET A 1 -29.68 -37.14 3.54
CA MET A 1 -29.04 -37.92 2.49
C MET A 1 -27.65 -37.32 2.24
N ARG A 2 -26.60 -38.13 2.23
CA ARG A 2 -25.24 -37.67 1.88
C ARG A 2 -25.21 -37.43 0.37
N GLY A 3 -24.76 -36.25 -0.09
CA GLY A 3 -24.49 -35.98 -1.51
C GLY A 3 -23.35 -36.85 -2.05
N ALA A 4 -23.41 -37.20 -3.32
CA ALA A 4 -22.32 -37.91 -3.97
C ALA A 4 -21.12 -36.97 -4.17
N ASP A 5 -19.93 -37.42 -3.85
CA ASP A 5 -18.68 -36.74 -4.18
C ASP A 5 -18.32 -37.07 -5.62
N THR A 6 -18.87 -36.28 -6.55
CA THR A 6 -18.61 -36.44 -7.99
C THR A 6 -17.80 -35.25 -8.49
N PHE A 7 -16.72 -35.52 -9.19
CA PHE A 7 -15.88 -34.53 -9.82
C PHE A 7 -16.14 -34.48 -11.31
N THR A 8 -16.46 -33.30 -11.81
CA THR A 8 -16.68 -33.07 -13.26
C THR A 8 -15.59 -32.14 -13.78
N GLU A 9 -14.73 -32.65 -14.63
CA GLU A 9 -13.74 -31.83 -15.33
C GLU A 9 -14.39 -31.29 -16.61
N SER A 10 -14.60 -29.96 -16.66
CA SER A 10 -14.99 -29.26 -17.86
C SER A 10 -13.74 -28.72 -18.55
N LEU A 11 -13.46 -29.17 -19.78
CA LEU A 11 -12.33 -28.69 -20.58
C LEU A 11 -12.46 -27.23 -20.99
N PHE A 12 -13.69 -26.74 -21.16
CA PHE A 12 -13.96 -25.36 -21.56
C PHE A 12 -15.17 -24.80 -20.83
N THR A 13 -15.06 -23.50 -20.47
CA THR A 13 -16.20 -22.72 -20.03
C THR A 13 -16.26 -21.40 -20.81
N MET A 14 -17.44 -21.03 -21.27
CA MET A 14 -17.69 -19.75 -21.96
C MET A 14 -18.52 -18.86 -21.00
N ARG A 15 -17.82 -18.13 -20.13
CA ARG A 15 -18.43 -17.16 -19.21
C ARG A 15 -17.58 -15.93 -19.11
N HIS A 16 -18.20 -14.76 -18.95
CA HIS A 16 -17.50 -13.54 -18.61
C HIS A 16 -17.08 -13.57 -17.14
N LEU A 17 -15.95 -12.93 -16.81
CA LEU A 17 -15.53 -12.79 -15.40
C LEU A 17 -16.59 -12.11 -14.52
N ASP A 18 -17.39 -11.23 -15.14
CA ASP A 18 -18.49 -10.55 -14.44
C ASP A 18 -19.57 -11.51 -13.94
N ASP A 19 -19.80 -12.63 -14.63
CA ASP A 19 -20.78 -13.65 -14.26
C ASP A 19 -20.39 -14.45 -13.02
N PHE A 20 -19.10 -14.46 -12.67
CA PHE A 20 -18.58 -15.14 -11.46
C PHE A 20 -18.71 -14.30 -10.20
N VAL A 21 -18.96 -12.99 -10.33
CA VAL A 21 -19.09 -12.10 -9.18
C VAL A 21 -20.58 -11.93 -8.87
N PRO A 22 -21.04 -12.25 -7.64
CA PRO A 22 -22.44 -12.05 -7.25
C PRO A 22 -22.92 -10.62 -7.50
N ALA A 23 -24.17 -10.45 -7.89
CA ALA A 23 -24.73 -9.15 -8.24
C ALA A 23 -24.74 -8.16 -7.04
N ASP A 24 -24.87 -8.69 -5.85
CA ASP A 24 -24.87 -7.95 -4.57
C ASP A 24 -23.49 -7.82 -3.93
N HIS A 25 -22.42 -8.26 -4.60
CA HIS A 25 -21.08 -8.21 -4.03
C HIS A 25 -20.61 -6.78 -3.82
N PRO A 26 -20.10 -6.40 -2.62
CA PRO A 26 -19.70 -5.02 -2.28
C PRO A 26 -18.67 -4.40 -3.25
N LEU A 27 -17.77 -5.21 -3.79
CA LEU A 27 -16.78 -4.72 -4.77
C LEU A 27 -17.40 -4.19 -6.07
N ARG A 28 -18.65 -4.51 -6.38
CA ARG A 28 -19.32 -3.95 -7.59
C ARG A 28 -19.50 -2.45 -7.44
N VAL A 29 -20.03 -2.00 -6.32
CA VAL A 29 -20.19 -0.57 -6.01
C VAL A 29 -18.83 0.12 -5.93
N ILE A 30 -17.89 -0.48 -5.20
CA ILE A 30 -16.53 0.06 -5.07
C ILE A 30 -15.86 0.19 -6.45
N ARG A 31 -16.02 -0.81 -7.33
CA ARG A 31 -15.43 -0.77 -8.67
C ARG A 31 -15.98 0.38 -9.53
N VAL A 32 -17.26 0.70 -9.38
CA VAL A 32 -17.87 1.83 -10.09
C VAL A 32 -17.24 3.15 -9.60
N MET A 33 -17.13 3.36 -8.29
CA MET A 33 -16.49 4.54 -7.72
C MET A 33 -15.02 4.66 -8.13
N VAL A 34 -14.28 3.55 -8.06
CA VAL A 34 -12.88 3.49 -8.46
C VAL A 34 -12.71 3.83 -9.95
N ASN A 35 -13.55 3.28 -10.82
CA ASN A 35 -13.47 3.57 -12.25
C ASN A 35 -13.74 5.05 -12.56
N LYS A 36 -14.71 5.67 -11.88
CA LYS A 36 -14.99 7.11 -11.99
C LYS A 36 -13.78 7.94 -11.53
N ALA A 37 -13.18 7.60 -10.38
CA ALA A 37 -11.98 8.27 -9.88
C ALA A 37 -10.80 8.17 -10.87
N LEU A 38 -10.53 6.96 -11.38
CA LEU A 38 -9.44 6.72 -12.32
C LEU A 38 -9.63 7.48 -13.65
N ALA A 39 -10.87 7.59 -14.15
CA ALA A 39 -11.17 8.37 -15.35
C ALA A 39 -10.85 9.86 -15.18
N ASN A 40 -11.03 10.42 -13.98
CA ASN A 40 -10.68 11.81 -13.68
C ASN A 40 -9.15 12.05 -13.59
N MET A 41 -8.36 10.98 -13.49
CA MET A 41 -6.90 11.03 -13.35
C MET A 41 -6.13 10.83 -14.66
N ASP A 42 -6.80 10.74 -15.79
CA ASP A 42 -6.18 10.43 -17.09
C ASP A 42 -5.06 11.41 -17.49
N GLU A 43 -5.26 12.71 -17.25
CA GLU A 43 -4.23 13.72 -17.49
C GLU A 43 -2.98 13.56 -16.59
N LEU A 44 -3.18 13.15 -15.33
CA LEU A 44 -2.08 12.86 -14.42
C LEU A 44 -1.28 11.66 -14.94
N PHE A 45 -1.97 10.58 -15.31
CA PHE A 45 -1.34 9.39 -15.85
C PHE A 45 -0.58 9.68 -17.15
N ALA A 46 -1.14 10.47 -18.05
CA ALA A 46 -0.46 10.86 -19.28
C ALA A 46 0.88 11.58 -19.03
N ARG A 47 0.96 12.40 -17.97
CA ARG A 47 2.20 13.11 -17.59
C ARG A 47 3.26 12.23 -16.95
N MET A 48 2.85 11.11 -16.33
CA MET A 48 3.77 10.20 -15.63
C MET A 48 4.63 9.36 -16.57
N TYR A 49 4.24 9.24 -17.83
CA TYR A 49 4.90 8.37 -18.80
C TYR A 49 5.51 9.18 -19.95
N ALA A 50 6.68 8.75 -20.42
CA ALA A 50 7.27 9.35 -21.62
C ALA A 50 6.37 9.09 -22.83
N ALA A 51 6.30 10.04 -23.75
CA ALA A 51 5.56 9.88 -25.00
C ALA A 51 6.00 8.62 -25.76
N ASP A 52 5.06 7.93 -26.39
CA ASP A 52 5.29 6.67 -27.14
C ASP A 52 6.31 6.79 -28.28
N ILE A 53 6.64 8.02 -28.69
CA ILE A 53 7.64 8.32 -29.73
C ILE A 53 9.03 7.74 -29.39
N LYS A 54 9.35 7.52 -28.10
CA LYS A 54 10.62 6.95 -27.67
C LYS A 54 10.68 5.42 -27.76
N GLY A 55 9.56 4.77 -28.05
CA GLY A 55 9.45 3.31 -28.05
C GLY A 55 9.73 2.69 -26.68
N GLY A 56 9.52 1.41 -26.56
CA GLY A 56 9.78 0.64 -25.34
C GLY A 56 8.68 -0.38 -25.05
N ARG A 57 8.94 -1.27 -24.08
CA ARG A 57 7.92 -2.21 -23.62
C ARG A 57 6.83 -1.44 -22.84
N PRO A 58 5.53 -1.63 -23.15
CA PRO A 58 4.46 -1.02 -22.37
C PRO A 58 4.59 -1.33 -20.88
N SER A 59 4.40 -0.32 -20.06
CA SER A 59 4.35 -0.44 -18.60
C SER A 59 3.01 -1.06 -18.16
N ILE A 60 2.90 -1.43 -16.88
CA ILE A 60 1.60 -1.75 -16.30
C ILE A 60 0.76 -0.47 -16.30
N ALA A 61 -0.49 -0.58 -16.77
CA ALA A 61 -1.42 0.55 -16.71
C ALA A 61 -1.62 1.01 -15.25
N PRO A 62 -1.49 2.32 -14.95
CA PRO A 62 -1.62 2.85 -13.59
C PRO A 62 -2.97 2.53 -12.96
N GLU A 63 -4.04 2.46 -13.75
CA GLU A 63 -5.37 2.07 -13.30
C GLU A 63 -5.40 0.64 -12.76
N LYS A 64 -4.74 -0.29 -13.43
CA LYS A 64 -4.62 -1.69 -12.96
C LYS A 64 -3.80 -1.78 -11.68
N LEU A 65 -2.75 -0.98 -11.55
CA LEU A 65 -1.92 -0.91 -10.33
C LEU A 65 -2.74 -0.40 -9.15
N LEU A 66 -3.46 0.72 -9.29
CA LEU A 66 -4.27 1.30 -8.22
C LEU A 66 -5.40 0.36 -7.79
N ARG A 67 -6.06 -0.33 -8.74
CA ARG A 67 -7.05 -1.36 -8.39
C ARG A 67 -6.41 -2.54 -7.64
N ALA A 68 -5.21 -2.96 -8.03
CA ALA A 68 -4.50 -4.04 -7.35
C ALA A 68 -4.06 -3.64 -5.93
N MET A 69 -3.56 -2.41 -5.74
CA MET A 69 -3.24 -1.86 -4.42
C MET A 69 -4.49 -1.77 -3.53
N LEU A 70 -5.62 -1.36 -4.09
CA LEU A 70 -6.87 -1.31 -3.34
C LEU A 70 -7.35 -2.71 -2.90
N ILE A 71 -7.26 -3.72 -3.76
CA ILE A 71 -7.51 -5.12 -3.39
C ILE A 71 -6.58 -5.56 -2.26
N GLN A 72 -5.31 -5.18 -2.31
CA GLN A 72 -4.34 -5.51 -1.25
C GLN A 72 -4.80 -4.99 0.12
N VAL A 73 -5.30 -3.76 0.17
CA VAL A 73 -5.82 -3.14 1.39
C VAL A 73 -7.14 -3.79 1.83
N LEU A 74 -8.13 -3.88 0.94
CA LEU A 74 -9.47 -4.38 1.26
C LEU A 74 -9.47 -5.84 1.73
N TYR A 75 -8.56 -6.66 1.21
CA TYR A 75 -8.43 -8.07 1.58
C TYR A 75 -7.25 -8.35 2.53
N SER A 76 -6.63 -7.31 3.08
CA SER A 76 -5.50 -7.41 4.02
C SER A 76 -4.39 -8.35 3.52
N VAL A 77 -4.08 -8.28 2.22
CA VAL A 77 -3.02 -9.11 1.62
C VAL A 77 -1.66 -8.58 2.04
N ARG A 78 -0.89 -9.37 2.78
CA ARG A 78 0.31 -8.91 3.51
C ARG A 78 1.48 -8.50 2.63
N SER A 79 1.58 -9.03 1.41
CA SER A 79 2.73 -8.77 0.55
C SER A 79 2.34 -8.74 -0.93
N GLU A 80 3.11 -8.02 -1.72
CA GLU A 80 2.94 -7.98 -3.18
C GLU A 80 3.12 -9.36 -3.83
N ARG A 81 4.01 -10.19 -3.30
CA ARG A 81 4.18 -11.57 -3.75
C ARG A 81 2.88 -12.36 -3.59
N GLN A 82 2.26 -12.28 -2.41
CA GLN A 82 0.99 -12.94 -2.13
C GLN A 82 -0.15 -12.35 -2.98
N LEU A 83 -0.15 -11.03 -3.20
CA LEU A 83 -1.13 -10.39 -4.09
C LEU A 83 -1.02 -10.94 -5.52
N MET A 84 0.20 -11.04 -6.06
CA MET A 84 0.42 -11.57 -7.40
C MET A 84 0.03 -13.05 -7.49
N GLU A 85 0.41 -13.85 -6.49
CA GLU A 85 0.05 -15.27 -6.40
C GLU A 85 -1.48 -15.45 -6.39
N GLN A 86 -2.19 -14.74 -5.50
CA GLN A 86 -3.65 -14.82 -5.45
C GLN A 86 -4.30 -14.33 -6.74
N THR A 87 -3.78 -13.30 -7.37
CA THR A 87 -4.31 -12.78 -8.64
C THR A 87 -4.18 -13.81 -9.78
N GLN A 88 -3.29 -14.78 -9.68
CA GLN A 88 -3.17 -15.84 -10.70
C GLN A 88 -4.44 -16.71 -10.80
N TYR A 89 -5.06 -17.02 -9.67
CA TYR A 89 -6.20 -17.96 -9.62
C TYR A 89 -7.48 -17.37 -9.03
N ASN A 90 -7.45 -16.19 -8.42
CA ASN A 90 -8.63 -15.55 -7.84
C ASN A 90 -9.37 -14.74 -8.91
N LEU A 91 -10.52 -15.26 -9.39
CA LEU A 91 -11.33 -14.62 -10.43
C LEU A 91 -11.87 -13.26 -9.99
N LEU A 92 -12.21 -13.10 -8.71
CA LEU A 92 -12.69 -11.83 -8.15
C LEU A 92 -11.60 -10.75 -8.23
N PHE A 93 -10.35 -11.10 -7.91
CA PHE A 93 -9.23 -10.17 -8.00
C PHE A 93 -8.98 -9.78 -9.46
N ARG A 94 -8.92 -10.76 -10.36
CA ARG A 94 -8.76 -10.51 -11.81
C ARG A 94 -9.84 -9.59 -12.34
N TRP A 95 -11.10 -9.87 -12.01
CA TRP A 95 -12.23 -9.06 -12.41
C TRP A 95 -12.10 -7.62 -11.90
N PHE A 96 -11.78 -7.42 -10.62
CA PHE A 96 -11.69 -6.09 -10.04
C PHE A 96 -10.51 -5.28 -10.63
N ILE A 97 -9.37 -5.91 -10.81
CA ILE A 97 -8.16 -5.29 -11.37
C ILE A 97 -8.34 -4.98 -12.87
N GLY A 98 -9.13 -5.77 -13.57
CA GLY A 98 -9.33 -5.68 -15.02
C GLY A 98 -8.34 -6.53 -15.81
N LEU A 99 -8.04 -7.73 -15.32
CA LEU A 99 -7.26 -8.75 -16.01
C LEU A 99 -8.20 -9.79 -16.61
N ALA A 100 -7.95 -10.18 -17.86
CA ALA A 100 -8.64 -11.31 -18.49
C ALA A 100 -8.18 -12.65 -17.88
N MET A 101 -8.88 -13.74 -18.18
CA MET A 101 -8.56 -15.08 -17.65
C MET A 101 -7.16 -15.55 -18.05
N ASP A 102 -6.74 -15.19 -19.25
CA ASP A 102 -5.46 -15.56 -19.89
C ASP A 102 -4.38 -14.49 -19.76
N ASP A 103 -4.70 -13.30 -19.21
CA ASP A 103 -3.68 -12.28 -18.96
C ASP A 103 -2.62 -12.79 -17.97
N ALA A 104 -1.36 -12.59 -18.32
CA ALA A 104 -0.27 -12.86 -17.39
C ALA A 104 -0.28 -11.89 -16.21
N VAL A 105 -0.11 -12.42 -15.00
CA VAL A 105 0.06 -11.60 -13.80
C VAL A 105 1.51 -11.13 -13.70
N TRP A 106 1.70 -9.94 -13.23
CA TRP A 106 3.03 -9.31 -13.08
C TRP A 106 3.89 -10.03 -12.03
N VAL A 107 5.20 -9.92 -12.18
CA VAL A 107 6.11 -10.34 -11.11
C VAL A 107 6.22 -9.24 -10.04
N PRO A 108 6.44 -9.59 -8.77
CA PRO A 108 6.45 -8.62 -7.66
C PRO A 108 7.39 -7.44 -7.88
N THR A 109 8.60 -7.66 -8.40
CA THR A 109 9.59 -6.60 -8.65
C THR A 109 9.14 -5.57 -9.69
N VAL A 110 8.38 -6.00 -10.71
CA VAL A 110 7.79 -5.10 -11.71
C VAL A 110 6.66 -4.30 -11.10
N PHE A 111 5.84 -4.94 -10.26
CA PHE A 111 4.76 -4.27 -9.54
C PHE A 111 5.32 -3.19 -8.61
N SER A 112 6.32 -3.51 -7.76
CA SER A 112 6.95 -2.56 -6.83
C SER A 112 7.50 -1.33 -7.54
N LYS A 113 8.26 -1.50 -8.63
CA LYS A 113 8.81 -0.37 -9.40
C LYS A 113 7.73 0.56 -9.98
N ASN A 114 6.64 -0.02 -10.46
CA ASN A 114 5.54 0.79 -10.99
C ASN A 114 4.73 1.46 -9.88
N ARG A 115 4.59 0.82 -8.70
CA ARG A 115 4.00 1.44 -7.51
C ARG A 115 4.82 2.64 -7.03
N GLU A 116 6.15 2.52 -6.97
CA GLU A 116 7.05 3.63 -6.62
C GLU A 116 6.81 4.84 -7.51
N ARG A 117 6.66 4.63 -8.82
CA ARG A 117 6.32 5.71 -9.75
C ARG A 117 4.99 6.39 -9.41
N LEU A 118 3.95 5.64 -9.02
CA LEU A 118 2.67 6.22 -8.58
C LEU A 118 2.84 7.10 -7.34
N ILE A 119 3.72 6.70 -6.43
CA ILE A 119 4.01 7.45 -5.19
C ILE A 119 4.80 8.72 -5.52
N GLU A 120 5.84 8.63 -6.35
CA GLU A 120 6.66 9.77 -6.78
C GLU A 120 5.87 10.88 -7.48
N HIS A 121 4.75 10.55 -8.10
CA HIS A 121 3.88 11.49 -8.80
C HIS A 121 2.59 11.82 -8.03
N ASP A 122 2.52 11.51 -6.74
CA ASP A 122 1.36 11.74 -5.87
C ASP A 122 0.04 11.11 -6.36
N ALA A 123 0.12 10.14 -7.28
CA ALA A 123 -1.05 9.52 -7.88
C ALA A 123 -1.92 8.76 -6.86
N VAL A 124 -1.31 8.22 -5.80
CA VAL A 124 -2.03 7.55 -4.71
C VAL A 124 -2.83 8.56 -3.89
N ILE A 125 -2.25 9.74 -3.62
CA ILE A 125 -2.91 10.83 -2.89
C ILE A 125 -4.07 11.38 -3.71
N GLU A 126 -3.84 11.65 -4.99
CA GLU A 126 -4.88 12.13 -5.89
C GLU A 126 -6.04 11.13 -6.01
N PHE A 127 -5.73 9.84 -6.15
CA PHE A 127 -6.74 8.79 -6.16
C PHE A 127 -7.59 8.79 -4.88
N PHE A 128 -6.95 8.94 -3.71
CA PHE A 128 -7.65 9.05 -2.43
C PHE A 128 -8.57 10.27 -2.40
N ASN A 129 -8.08 11.44 -2.84
CA ASN A 129 -8.86 12.67 -2.90
C ASN A 129 -10.10 12.53 -3.79
N GLN A 130 -9.97 11.87 -4.95
CA GLN A 130 -11.09 11.60 -5.85
C GLN A 130 -12.15 10.69 -5.21
N ILE A 131 -11.75 9.71 -4.42
CA ILE A 131 -12.68 8.83 -3.68
C ILE A 131 -13.36 9.60 -2.54
N VAL A 132 -12.61 10.42 -1.78
CA VAL A 132 -13.17 11.26 -0.70
C VAL A 132 -14.18 12.24 -1.26
N GLN A 133 -13.88 12.90 -2.38
CA GLN A 133 -14.81 13.81 -3.04
C GLN A 133 -16.11 13.10 -3.43
N GLN A 134 -16.03 11.92 -4.05
CA GLN A 134 -17.23 11.13 -4.39
C GLN A 134 -18.04 10.75 -3.14
N ALA A 135 -17.36 10.41 -2.03
CA ALA A 135 -18.02 10.07 -0.78
C ALA A 135 -18.74 11.30 -0.17
N GLN A 136 -18.15 12.50 -0.30
CA GLN A 136 -18.78 13.76 0.11
C GLN A 136 -20.00 14.08 -0.75
N GLU A 137 -19.89 13.96 -2.08
CA GLU A 137 -21.00 14.19 -3.02
C GLU A 137 -22.20 13.27 -2.77
N GLN A 138 -21.95 12.07 -2.21
CA GLN A 138 -22.97 11.08 -1.85
C GLN A 138 -23.41 11.16 -0.39
N GLU A 139 -22.97 12.18 0.36
CA GLU A 139 -23.29 12.39 1.78
C GLU A 139 -22.91 11.19 2.68
N LEU A 140 -21.87 10.42 2.29
CA LEU A 140 -21.38 9.27 3.05
C LEU A 140 -20.44 9.67 4.20
N LEU A 141 -19.99 10.93 4.23
CA LEU A 141 -19.06 11.44 5.23
C LEU A 141 -19.77 12.41 6.17
N SER A 142 -19.54 12.27 7.48
CA SER A 142 -19.96 13.25 8.47
C SER A 142 -18.97 14.41 8.52
N GLY A 143 -19.45 15.66 8.45
CA GLY A 143 -18.64 16.86 8.66
C GLY A 143 -18.44 17.25 10.13
N GLU A 144 -19.08 16.52 11.09
CA GLU A 144 -19.15 16.95 12.49
C GLU A 144 -18.06 16.33 13.37
N HIS A 145 -17.58 15.12 13.03
CA HIS A 145 -16.62 14.38 13.86
C HIS A 145 -15.52 13.75 13.00
N PHE A 146 -14.28 14.05 13.37
CA PHE A 146 -13.08 13.41 12.79
C PHE A 146 -12.33 12.69 13.90
N SER A 147 -11.94 11.44 13.64
CA SER A 147 -11.02 10.69 14.49
C SER A 147 -9.67 10.59 13.81
N VAL A 148 -8.63 11.08 14.48
CA VAL A 148 -7.25 10.95 14.01
C VAL A 148 -6.52 10.01 14.96
N ASP A 149 -5.98 8.93 14.45
CA ASP A 149 -5.14 7.99 15.20
C ASP A 149 -3.70 8.05 14.69
N GLY A 150 -2.77 8.34 15.61
CA GLY A 150 -1.35 8.37 15.32
C GLY A 150 -0.77 6.96 15.28
N THR A 151 -0.26 6.52 14.15
CA THR A 151 0.42 5.23 14.02
C THR A 151 1.91 5.38 14.32
N LEU A 152 2.41 4.60 15.29
CA LEU A 152 3.83 4.51 15.59
C LEU A 152 4.47 3.42 14.73
N ILE A 153 5.27 3.83 13.75
CA ILE A 153 6.03 2.92 12.90
C ILE A 153 7.40 2.67 13.55
N GLN A 154 7.79 1.39 13.64
CA GLN A 154 9.11 1.03 14.16
C GLN A 154 10.20 1.51 13.19
N ALA A 155 11.14 2.32 13.69
CA ALA A 155 12.26 2.79 12.90
C ALA A 155 13.29 1.68 12.68
N TRP A 156 13.93 1.67 11.51
CA TRP A 156 15.05 0.76 11.20
C TRP A 156 16.36 1.20 11.89
N ALA A 157 16.25 1.79 13.05
CA ALA A 157 17.37 2.30 13.82
C ALA A 157 17.50 1.54 15.14
N GLY A 158 18.68 1.05 15.46
CA GLY A 158 18.97 0.41 16.73
C GLY A 158 19.32 1.45 17.81
N HIS A 159 19.13 1.10 19.07
CA HIS A 159 19.50 1.97 20.19
C HIS A 159 20.97 2.41 20.19
N LYS A 160 21.86 1.66 19.57
CA LYS A 160 23.29 2.00 19.42
C LYS A 160 23.53 3.21 18.52
N SER A 161 22.63 3.45 17.55
CA SER A 161 22.70 4.61 16.66
C SER A 161 22.21 5.90 17.32
N PHE A 162 21.60 5.83 18.52
CA PHE A 162 21.02 6.98 19.19
C PHE A 162 22.09 7.65 20.08
N VAL A 163 22.77 8.66 19.52
CA VAL A 163 23.92 9.36 20.09
C VAL A 163 23.59 10.82 20.42
N ARG A 164 24.45 11.46 21.22
CA ARG A 164 24.27 12.88 21.56
C ARG A 164 24.44 13.78 20.33
N LYS A 165 23.61 14.84 20.23
CA LYS A 165 23.63 15.83 19.14
C LYS A 165 24.87 16.74 19.19
N ASP A 166 25.46 16.93 20.37
CA ASP A 166 26.59 17.82 20.64
C ASP A 166 27.96 17.13 20.51
N ARG A 167 28.03 15.98 19.84
CA ARG A 167 29.23 15.18 19.68
C ARG A 167 30.24 15.89 18.77
N GLN A 168 31.26 16.52 19.37
CA GLN A 168 32.48 16.98 18.68
C GLN A 168 33.60 15.96 18.93
N GLY A 169 33.85 15.10 17.94
CA GLY A 169 35.03 14.22 17.96
C GLY A 169 34.73 12.73 18.11
N ASP A 170 35.70 11.97 17.68
CA ASP A 170 35.76 10.52 17.49
C ASP A 170 36.05 9.81 18.84
N ASP A 171 35.20 10.00 19.85
CA ASP A 171 35.38 9.31 21.13
C ASP A 171 34.45 8.10 21.24
N ASP A 172 35.01 6.94 20.96
CA ASP A 172 34.35 5.63 20.89
C ASP A 172 33.91 5.09 22.28
N THR A 173 34.04 5.90 23.33
CA THR A 173 33.81 5.47 24.72
C THR A 173 32.32 5.40 25.10
N ASP A 174 31.41 6.01 24.34
CA ASP A 174 29.97 6.05 24.67
C ASP A 174 29.18 4.85 24.13
N ALA A 175 29.80 4.01 23.29
CA ALA A 175 29.16 2.82 22.69
C ALA A 175 28.98 1.66 23.70
N GLY A 176 29.65 1.71 24.85
CA GLY A 176 29.72 0.60 25.82
C GLY A 176 28.72 0.63 26.97
N ASN A 177 28.19 1.78 27.35
CA ASN A 177 27.41 1.90 28.58
C ASN A 177 25.94 2.26 28.36
N PHE A 178 25.19 1.29 27.84
CA PHE A 178 23.76 1.45 27.51
C PHE A 178 22.84 1.51 28.74
N LYS A 179 23.33 1.09 29.94
CA LYS A 179 22.46 0.85 31.09
C LYS A 179 22.28 2.03 32.03
N ASP A 180 23.18 3.03 32.03
CA ASP A 180 23.18 4.11 33.07
C ASP A 180 22.94 5.53 32.55
N GLN A 181 22.87 5.76 31.24
CA GLN A 181 22.64 7.11 30.71
C GLN A 181 21.18 7.34 30.30
N LYS A 182 20.54 8.35 30.91
CA LYS A 182 19.19 8.78 30.57
C LYS A 182 19.20 9.49 29.22
N ARG A 183 18.80 8.83 28.16
CA ARG A 183 18.70 9.36 26.80
C ARG A 183 17.36 10.04 26.58
N SER A 184 17.36 11.18 25.88
CA SER A 184 16.17 11.97 25.57
C SER A 184 16.20 12.41 24.11
N ASN A 185 15.04 12.57 23.49
CA ASN A 185 14.91 13.09 22.13
C ASN A 185 15.43 14.51 21.96
N ASP A 186 15.53 15.27 23.07
CA ASP A 186 16.06 16.65 23.06
C ASP A 186 17.58 16.66 22.88
N THR A 187 18.26 15.70 23.49
CA THR A 187 19.73 15.66 23.60
C THR A 187 20.37 14.63 22.67
N HIS A 188 19.60 13.68 22.14
CA HIS A 188 20.11 12.59 21.31
C HIS A 188 19.32 12.49 20.01
N GLU A 189 19.98 11.98 18.97
CA GLU A 189 19.39 11.65 17.68
C GLU A 189 20.00 10.35 17.13
N SER A 190 19.32 9.72 16.17
CA SER A 190 19.84 8.52 15.54
C SER A 190 20.77 8.90 14.38
N THR A 191 21.96 8.32 14.35
CA THR A 191 22.92 8.46 13.24
C THR A 191 22.50 7.64 12.01
N THR A 192 21.64 6.63 12.17
CA THR A 192 21.11 5.81 11.08
C THR A 192 19.88 6.45 10.45
N ASP A 193 19.07 7.12 11.26
CA ASP A 193 17.81 7.72 10.82
C ASP A 193 17.47 8.93 11.71
N ALA A 194 17.67 10.12 11.18
CA ALA A 194 17.49 11.40 11.90
C ALA A 194 16.03 11.65 12.34
N ASP A 195 15.05 11.04 11.68
CA ASP A 195 13.63 11.20 12.00
C ASP A 195 13.14 10.22 13.09
N ALA A 196 13.96 9.21 13.41
CA ALA A 196 13.64 8.26 14.46
C ALA A 196 13.69 8.92 15.84
N ARG A 197 12.65 8.68 16.64
CA ARG A 197 12.52 9.21 18.01
C ARG A 197 12.40 8.08 19.02
N LEU A 198 12.94 8.32 20.21
CA LEU A 198 12.81 7.38 21.32
C LEU A 198 11.39 7.43 21.86
N TYR A 199 10.71 6.30 21.85
CA TYR A 199 9.35 6.14 22.34
C TYR A 199 9.29 5.07 23.44
N ARG A 200 8.46 5.31 24.45
CA ARG A 200 8.20 4.36 25.54
C ARG A 200 6.73 4.37 25.91
N LYS A 201 6.09 3.22 25.87
CA LYS A 201 4.71 3.05 26.31
C LYS A 201 4.70 2.50 27.76
N GLY A 202 4.37 3.35 28.71
CA GLY A 202 4.30 2.97 30.13
C GLY A 202 5.65 2.51 30.71
N LYS A 203 5.68 1.32 31.31
CA LYS A 203 6.87 0.72 31.94
C LYS A 203 7.66 -0.21 30.99
N THR A 204 7.31 -0.27 29.71
CA THR A 204 7.99 -1.12 28.72
C THR A 204 9.38 -0.57 28.36
N ALA A 205 10.19 -1.38 27.69
CA ALA A 205 11.45 -0.93 27.10
C ALA A 205 11.21 0.20 26.10
N SER A 206 12.15 1.14 26.00
CA SER A 206 12.09 2.18 24.97
C SER A 206 12.46 1.62 23.60
N GLU A 207 11.82 2.09 22.54
CA GLU A 207 12.07 1.71 21.16
C GLU A 207 12.21 2.97 20.30
N LEU A 208 13.00 2.88 19.22
CA LEU A 208 13.06 3.94 18.22
C LEU A 208 11.91 3.77 17.23
N ARG A 209 11.10 4.83 17.09
CA ARG A 209 9.92 4.84 16.22
C ARG A 209 9.78 6.16 15.48
N PHE A 210 9.10 6.13 14.35
CA PHE A 210 8.61 7.33 13.70
C PHE A 210 7.31 7.76 14.35
N MET A 211 7.22 9.04 14.72
CA MET A 211 5.97 9.64 15.17
C MET A 211 5.35 10.33 13.96
N GLY A 212 4.50 9.60 13.23
CA GLY A 212 3.65 10.15 12.18
C GLY A 212 2.34 10.66 12.76
N HIS A 213 1.89 11.81 12.27
CA HIS A 213 0.55 12.35 12.50
C HIS A 213 -0.28 12.14 11.25
#